data_61f0272521080fc34c1372db912102cc
#
_entry.id   61f0272521080fc34c1372db912102cc
#
_cell.length_a   1.000
_cell.length_b   1.000
_cell.length_c   1.000
_cell.angle_alpha   90.00
_cell.angle_beta   90.00
_cell.angle_gamma   90.00
#
_symmetry.space_group_name_H-M   'P 1'
#
loop_
_entity.id
_entity.type
_entity.pdbx_description
1 polymer ?
#
loop_
_entity_poly.entity_id
_entity_poly.type
_entity_poly.pdbx_seq_one_letter_code
_entity_poly.pdbx_strand_id
1 'polypeptide(L)'
;MLQSILFLLLLVAAFGLFAWQVRKIRANILVGRDRDMSGNVAERFQKTLLVAFGQQKMFKRLTPALLHLIVYVGFLVINVEVLEIVVDGLFGTHRFLKFLGPVYDGLMATNEILAALVLVAVAAFWWRRNSNPPLKRFSGPELRLWPKLDANIILYVEVVLMMALFFMNTADLKLHQMEGQDLPGTFPVSNLLVGLLPTNVATLEVLERTGWWFHITGIFLFLNYLPSSKHFHIIMAFPGVWYSRLVPQGQFSNVESITNEVKAMMDPSFVVPPAPTAADGSALAPAPFGAKDVEDLPWTNLLAAYSCTECGRCTSVCPANLTGKLLSPRKIIMDTRDRVEEKYNSPLIFQPNVYGAEAKHEPITDLANATLLRGKVTPEELWACTTCNACVESCPVNINPLESIIEMRRFLVLEESAAPNSLNVMFSNIENNGAPWAFSPSDRFNWADELFAAEKQPIAVVA
;
A
#
# COMPACT_ATOMS: atom_id res chain seq x y z
N MET A 1 -15.65 38.47 7.34
CA MET A 1 -15.44 38.54 5.87
C MET A 1 -13.99 38.29 5.45
N LEU A 2 -12.98 39.09 5.90
CA LEU A 2 -11.59 38.87 5.48
C LEU A 2 -11.06 37.49 5.85
N GLN A 3 -11.30 37.01 7.06
CA GLN A 3 -10.89 35.67 7.50
C GLN A 3 -11.50 34.55 6.64
N SER A 4 -12.80 34.63 6.31
CA SER A 4 -13.46 33.63 5.48
C SER A 4 -12.94 33.63 4.03
N ILE A 5 -12.58 34.80 3.49
CA ILE A 5 -11.95 34.91 2.17
C ILE A 5 -10.56 34.26 2.19
N LEU A 6 -9.74 34.54 3.20
CA LEU A 6 -8.41 33.94 3.37
C LEU A 6 -8.52 32.42 3.53
N PHE A 7 -9.50 31.97 4.32
CA PHE A 7 -9.76 30.54 4.50
C PHE A 7 -10.18 29.86 3.19
N LEU A 8 -11.09 30.46 2.43
CA LEU A 8 -11.50 29.96 1.12
C LEU A 8 -10.30 29.83 0.15
N LEU A 9 -9.44 30.84 0.11
CA LEU A 9 -8.23 30.80 -0.72
C LEU A 9 -7.30 29.66 -0.30
N LEU A 10 -7.08 29.49 1.01
CA LEU A 10 -6.27 28.38 1.54
C LEU A 10 -6.88 27.02 1.21
N LEU A 11 -8.21 26.86 1.37
CA LEU A 11 -8.94 25.65 1.05
C LEU A 11 -8.79 25.28 -0.44
N VAL A 12 -9.06 26.25 -1.34
CA VAL A 12 -8.96 26.04 -2.79
C VAL A 12 -7.52 25.70 -3.20
N ALA A 13 -6.53 26.38 -2.63
CA ALA A 13 -5.13 26.09 -2.90
C ALA A 13 -4.75 24.66 -2.42
N ALA A 14 -5.16 24.28 -1.19
CA ALA A 14 -4.84 22.97 -0.64
C ALA A 14 -5.48 21.82 -1.45
N PHE A 15 -6.77 21.91 -1.74
CA PHE A 15 -7.46 20.87 -2.51
C PHE A 15 -7.07 20.87 -3.99
N GLY A 16 -6.81 22.04 -4.58
CA GLY A 16 -6.33 22.16 -5.95
C GLY A 16 -4.97 21.48 -6.14
N LEU A 17 -4.03 21.74 -5.22
CA LEU A 17 -2.70 21.12 -5.23
C LEU A 17 -2.79 19.61 -4.98
N PHE A 18 -3.60 19.17 -4.04
CA PHE A 18 -3.83 17.76 -3.76
C PHE A 18 -4.41 17.04 -4.99
N ALA A 19 -5.45 17.59 -5.60
CA ALA A 19 -6.07 17.02 -6.81
C ALA A 19 -5.06 16.91 -7.98
N TRP A 20 -4.20 17.91 -8.14
CA TRP A 20 -3.14 17.89 -9.13
C TRP A 20 -2.14 16.76 -8.89
N GLN A 21 -1.70 16.52 -7.64
CA GLN A 21 -0.82 15.41 -7.28
C GLN A 21 -1.49 14.05 -7.52
N VAL A 22 -2.75 13.90 -7.08
CA VAL A 22 -3.53 12.66 -7.29
C VAL A 22 -3.71 12.36 -8.77
N ARG A 23 -3.97 13.40 -9.60
CA ARG A 23 -4.05 13.23 -11.06
C ARG A 23 -2.75 12.67 -11.64
N LYS A 24 -1.58 13.10 -11.14
CA LYS A 24 -0.29 12.58 -11.57
C LYS A 24 -0.08 11.13 -11.15
N ILE A 25 -0.38 10.79 -9.90
CA ILE A 25 -0.32 9.40 -9.43
C ILE A 25 -1.24 8.52 -10.28
N ARG A 26 -2.44 8.98 -10.59
CA ARG A 26 -3.33 8.25 -11.49
C ARG A 26 -2.72 8.04 -12.88
N ALA A 27 -2.08 9.07 -13.45
CA ALA A 27 -1.38 8.93 -14.72
C ALA A 27 -0.25 7.91 -14.63
N ASN A 28 0.54 7.93 -13.56
CA ASN A 28 1.61 6.96 -13.31
C ASN A 28 1.09 5.52 -13.18
N ILE A 29 -0.06 5.32 -12.54
CA ILE A 29 -0.67 3.99 -12.45
C ILE A 29 -1.11 3.48 -13.83
N LEU A 30 -1.65 4.36 -14.65
CA LEU A 30 -2.19 4.01 -15.97
C LEU A 30 -1.14 3.86 -17.07
N VAL A 31 0.17 4.00 -16.79
CA VAL A 31 1.23 3.65 -17.73
C VAL A 31 1.43 2.13 -17.84
N GLY A 32 0.98 1.39 -16.82
CA GLY A 32 1.05 -0.07 -16.82
C GLY A 32 0.15 -0.69 -17.89
N ARG A 33 0.51 -1.90 -18.31
CA ARG A 33 -0.26 -2.68 -19.28
C ARG A 33 -1.71 -2.80 -18.85
N ASP A 34 -2.62 -2.65 -19.79
CA ASP A 34 -4.05 -2.78 -19.53
C ASP A 34 -4.42 -4.18 -19.05
N ARG A 35 -5.39 -4.23 -18.15
CA ARG A 35 -5.96 -5.46 -17.61
C ARG A 35 -7.46 -5.27 -17.42
N ASP A 36 -8.24 -6.14 -18.00
CA ASP A 36 -9.67 -6.18 -17.74
C ASP A 36 -9.95 -6.56 -16.27
N MET A 37 -10.59 -5.66 -15.58
CA MET A 37 -11.05 -5.81 -14.19
C MET A 37 -12.56 -5.72 -14.10
N SER A 38 -13.26 -5.88 -15.21
CA SER A 38 -14.71 -5.95 -15.26
C SER A 38 -15.24 -7.21 -14.57
N GLY A 39 -16.50 -7.21 -14.22
CA GLY A 39 -17.18 -8.36 -13.63
C GLY A 39 -17.05 -8.48 -12.10
N ASN A 40 -17.86 -9.34 -11.57
CA ASN A 40 -17.95 -9.74 -10.15
C ASN A 40 -17.97 -8.59 -9.13
N VAL A 41 -18.75 -7.52 -9.44
CA VAL A 41 -18.87 -6.30 -8.63
C VAL A 41 -19.26 -6.63 -7.17
N ALA A 42 -20.18 -7.58 -6.97
CA ALA A 42 -20.66 -7.96 -5.64
C ALA A 42 -19.52 -8.54 -4.78
N GLU A 43 -18.69 -9.42 -5.35
CA GLU A 43 -17.55 -10.00 -4.64
C GLU A 43 -16.49 -8.94 -4.35
N ARG A 44 -16.21 -8.02 -5.29
CA ARG A 44 -15.31 -6.88 -5.06
C ARG A 44 -15.79 -5.99 -3.94
N PHE A 45 -17.09 -5.68 -3.92
CA PHE A 45 -17.71 -4.88 -2.87
C PHE A 45 -17.60 -5.57 -1.51
N GLN A 46 -17.98 -6.85 -1.42
CA GLN A 46 -17.84 -7.65 -0.19
C GLN A 46 -16.39 -7.70 0.29
N LYS A 47 -15.45 -7.93 -0.61
CA LYS A 47 -14.02 -7.97 -0.29
C LYS A 47 -13.52 -6.62 0.23
N THR A 48 -13.96 -5.52 -0.38
CA THR A 48 -13.60 -4.18 0.05
C THR A 48 -14.19 -3.86 1.43
N LEU A 49 -15.44 -4.23 1.68
CA LEU A 49 -16.04 -4.08 3.00
C LEU A 49 -15.31 -4.86 4.09
N LEU A 50 -14.93 -6.11 3.82
CA LEU A 50 -14.28 -6.95 4.83
C LEU A 50 -12.80 -6.58 5.04
N VAL A 51 -12.07 -6.28 3.98
CA VAL A 51 -10.61 -6.10 4.03
C VAL A 51 -10.23 -4.65 4.23
N ALA A 52 -10.79 -3.70 3.45
CA ALA A 52 -10.43 -2.29 3.57
C ALA A 52 -11.17 -1.62 4.73
N PHE A 53 -12.50 -1.69 4.79
CA PHE A 53 -13.27 -1.09 5.87
C PHE A 53 -13.21 -1.92 7.16
N GLY A 54 -13.49 -3.21 7.09
CA GLY A 54 -13.53 -4.11 8.25
C GLY A 54 -12.15 -4.54 8.76
N GLN A 55 -11.07 -4.23 8.04
CA GLN A 55 -9.69 -4.48 8.43
C GLN A 55 -9.39 -5.94 8.84
N GLN A 56 -10.16 -6.90 8.32
CA GLN A 56 -10.13 -8.31 8.72
C GLN A 56 -8.71 -8.90 8.78
N LYS A 57 -7.88 -8.62 7.78
CA LYS A 57 -6.50 -9.14 7.72
C LYS A 57 -5.55 -8.44 8.71
N MET A 58 -5.90 -7.26 9.22
CA MET A 58 -5.12 -6.59 10.25
C MET A 58 -5.12 -7.39 11.55
N PHE A 59 -6.25 -7.99 11.92
CA PHE A 59 -6.42 -8.73 13.18
C PHE A 59 -5.63 -10.04 13.27
N LYS A 60 -5.01 -10.49 12.19
CA LYS A 60 -4.03 -11.61 12.24
C LYS A 60 -2.82 -11.32 13.16
N ARG A 61 -2.58 -10.05 13.50
CA ARG A 61 -1.56 -9.61 14.47
C ARG A 61 -2.20 -8.61 15.44
N LEU A 62 -2.62 -9.07 16.60
CA LEU A 62 -3.52 -8.35 17.50
C LEU A 62 -2.95 -6.99 17.97
N THR A 63 -1.70 -6.92 18.48
CA THR A 63 -1.13 -5.67 19.00
C THR A 63 -1.12 -4.53 17.96
N PRO A 64 -0.54 -4.70 16.75
CA PRO A 64 -0.61 -3.64 15.76
C PRO A 64 -2.02 -3.42 15.23
N ALA A 65 -2.92 -4.41 15.29
CA ALA A 65 -4.30 -4.24 14.87
C ALA A 65 -5.09 -3.34 15.80
N LEU A 66 -4.97 -3.52 17.11
CA LEU A 66 -5.65 -2.68 18.11
C LEU A 66 -5.15 -1.23 18.06
N LEU A 67 -3.83 -1.04 18.00
CA LEU A 67 -3.26 0.31 17.86
C LEU A 67 -3.73 0.99 16.57
N HIS A 68 -3.76 0.25 15.45
CA HIS A 68 -4.23 0.79 14.18
C HIS A 68 -5.74 1.04 14.18
N LEU A 69 -6.53 0.21 14.87
CA LEU A 69 -7.98 0.41 15.01
C LEU A 69 -8.28 1.73 15.72
N ILE A 70 -7.54 2.03 16.80
CA ILE A 70 -7.67 3.31 17.52
C ILE A 70 -7.42 4.48 16.56
N VAL A 71 -6.32 4.45 15.80
CA VAL A 71 -5.99 5.52 14.85
C VAL A 71 -7.01 5.58 13.71
N TYR A 72 -7.47 4.43 13.20
CA TYR A 72 -8.45 4.36 12.12
C TYR A 72 -9.82 4.92 12.53
N VAL A 73 -10.34 4.48 13.68
CA VAL A 73 -11.62 4.98 14.20
C VAL A 73 -11.48 6.45 14.60
N GLY A 74 -10.37 6.80 15.27
CA GLY A 74 -10.05 8.18 15.61
C GLY A 74 -10.04 9.07 14.38
N PHE A 75 -9.35 8.67 13.32
CA PHE A 75 -9.32 9.40 12.06
C PHE A 75 -10.74 9.64 11.49
N LEU A 76 -11.60 8.62 11.46
CA LEU A 76 -12.95 8.77 10.92
C LEU A 76 -13.82 9.72 11.76
N VAL A 77 -13.76 9.60 13.09
CA VAL A 77 -14.64 10.36 13.99
C VAL A 77 -14.14 11.80 14.18
N ILE A 78 -12.83 12.00 14.38
CA ILE A 78 -12.24 13.34 14.53
C ILE A 78 -12.40 14.18 13.26
N ASN A 79 -12.38 13.56 12.07
CA ASN A 79 -12.62 14.31 10.83
C ASN A 79 -14.03 14.94 10.74
N VAL A 80 -14.99 14.53 11.57
CA VAL A 80 -16.28 15.25 11.67
C VAL A 80 -16.07 16.66 12.24
N GLU A 81 -15.20 16.81 13.25
CA GLU A 81 -14.83 18.14 13.78
C GLU A 81 -14.02 18.95 12.73
N VAL A 82 -13.15 18.29 11.95
CA VAL A 82 -12.46 18.96 10.82
C VAL A 82 -13.46 19.49 9.78
N LEU A 83 -14.52 18.74 9.47
CA LEU A 83 -15.59 19.20 8.59
C LEU A 83 -16.34 20.40 9.20
N GLU A 84 -16.59 20.38 10.52
CA GLU A 84 -17.16 21.54 11.24
C GLU A 84 -16.25 22.76 11.11
N ILE A 85 -14.94 22.61 11.34
CA ILE A 85 -13.95 23.70 11.18
C ILE A 85 -13.97 24.25 9.76
N VAL A 86 -14.14 23.43 8.73
CA VAL A 86 -14.25 23.89 7.33
C VAL A 86 -15.51 24.72 7.12
N VAL A 87 -16.65 24.29 7.66
CA VAL A 87 -17.90 25.06 7.60
C VAL A 87 -17.75 26.40 8.35
N ASP A 88 -17.22 26.36 9.56
CA ASP A 88 -17.00 27.55 10.37
C ASP A 88 -16.06 28.55 9.71
N GLY A 89 -14.99 28.07 9.08
CA GLY A 89 -14.04 28.91 8.33
C GLY A 89 -14.67 29.58 7.11
N LEU A 90 -15.53 28.88 6.38
CA LEU A 90 -16.20 29.41 5.19
C LEU A 90 -17.30 30.42 5.54
N PHE A 91 -18.13 30.12 6.51
CA PHE A 91 -19.32 30.92 6.81
C PHE A 91 -19.12 31.88 8.00
N GLY A 92 -17.98 31.80 8.70
CA GLY A 92 -17.70 32.62 9.88
C GLY A 92 -18.58 32.23 11.08
N THR A 93 -19.04 31.01 11.13
CA THR A 93 -19.80 30.43 12.26
C THR A 93 -18.82 29.99 13.36
N HIS A 94 -19.37 29.64 14.52
CA HIS A 94 -18.61 29.03 15.61
C HIS A 94 -19.38 27.81 16.12
N ARG A 95 -18.75 26.62 15.98
CA ARG A 95 -19.33 25.32 16.30
C ARG A 95 -20.67 25.12 15.59
N PHE A 96 -20.61 25.06 14.27
CA PHE A 96 -21.79 24.95 13.40
C PHE A 96 -22.71 23.78 13.79
N LEU A 97 -22.14 22.64 14.18
CA LEU A 97 -22.90 21.42 14.49
C LEU A 97 -23.58 21.47 15.89
N LYS A 98 -23.40 22.54 16.67
CA LYS A 98 -24.03 22.69 18.00
C LYS A 98 -25.57 22.55 18.02
N PHE A 99 -26.22 22.72 16.87
CA PHE A 99 -27.69 22.51 16.73
C PHE A 99 -28.11 21.05 17.01
N LEU A 100 -27.16 20.09 17.02
CA LEU A 100 -27.42 18.69 17.35
C LEU A 100 -27.61 18.46 18.86
N GLY A 101 -27.41 19.49 19.70
CA GLY A 101 -27.62 19.43 21.15
C GLY A 101 -26.83 18.29 21.83
N PRO A 102 -27.49 17.42 22.63
CA PRO A 102 -26.80 16.35 23.37
C PRO A 102 -26.00 15.37 22.49
N VAL A 103 -26.35 15.22 21.21
CA VAL A 103 -25.58 14.40 20.26
C VAL A 103 -24.24 15.05 19.98
N TYR A 104 -24.21 16.39 19.87
CA TYR A 104 -22.98 17.14 19.71
C TYR A 104 -22.07 17.03 20.94
N ASP A 105 -22.65 17.10 22.16
CA ASP A 105 -21.89 16.90 23.40
C ASP A 105 -21.20 15.54 23.44
N GLY A 106 -21.94 14.48 23.08
CA GLY A 106 -21.39 13.12 22.97
C GLY A 106 -20.33 12.99 21.89
N LEU A 107 -20.51 13.66 20.75
CA LEU A 107 -19.56 13.66 19.64
C LEU A 107 -18.24 14.31 20.05
N MET A 108 -18.27 15.51 20.66
CA MET A 108 -17.07 16.22 21.10
C MET A 108 -16.33 15.46 22.22
N ALA A 109 -17.06 14.89 23.17
CA ALA A 109 -16.44 14.03 24.19
C ALA A 109 -15.74 12.82 23.59
N THR A 110 -16.36 12.19 22.61
CA THR A 110 -15.79 11.03 21.90
C THR A 110 -14.55 11.43 21.11
N ASN A 111 -14.58 12.57 20.40
CA ASN A 111 -13.44 13.11 19.67
C ASN A 111 -12.24 13.31 20.56
N GLU A 112 -12.39 13.96 21.71
CA GLU A 112 -11.30 14.21 22.64
C GLU A 112 -10.70 12.93 23.24
N ILE A 113 -11.57 11.99 23.62
CA ILE A 113 -11.10 10.69 24.14
C ILE A 113 -10.32 9.94 23.04
N LEU A 114 -10.84 9.91 21.82
CA LEU A 114 -10.14 9.29 20.69
C LEU A 114 -8.83 10.01 20.37
N ALA A 115 -8.79 11.34 20.39
CA ALA A 115 -7.56 12.10 20.16
C ALA A 115 -6.48 11.76 21.22
N ALA A 116 -6.85 11.63 22.48
CA ALA A 116 -5.94 11.17 23.54
C ALA A 116 -5.45 9.74 23.30
N LEU A 117 -6.34 8.83 22.91
CA LEU A 117 -5.99 7.45 22.58
C LEU A 117 -5.10 7.36 21.33
N VAL A 118 -5.32 8.23 20.34
CA VAL A 118 -4.45 8.35 19.16
C VAL A 118 -3.04 8.74 19.57
N LEU A 119 -2.86 9.71 20.48
CA LEU A 119 -1.53 10.07 21.01
C LEU A 119 -0.83 8.87 21.63
N VAL A 120 -1.54 8.08 22.44
CA VAL A 120 -0.98 6.85 23.04
C VAL A 120 -0.59 5.84 21.98
N ALA A 121 -1.45 5.63 20.98
CA ALA A 121 -1.17 4.69 19.88
C ALA A 121 0.03 5.13 19.04
N VAL A 122 0.13 6.42 18.72
CA VAL A 122 1.25 7.02 17.98
C VAL A 122 2.56 6.90 18.76
N ALA A 123 2.57 7.17 20.07
CA ALA A 123 3.71 6.96 20.94
C ALA A 123 4.17 5.49 20.95
N ALA A 124 3.20 4.55 21.01
CA ALA A 124 3.49 3.12 20.93
C ALA A 124 4.05 2.72 19.56
N PHE A 125 3.54 3.26 18.44
CA PHE A 125 4.11 3.03 17.11
C PHE A 125 5.51 3.60 16.97
N TRP A 126 5.74 4.81 17.48
CA TRP A 126 7.06 5.43 17.48
C TRP A 126 8.08 4.59 18.26
N TRP A 127 7.73 4.17 19.49
CA TRP A 127 8.56 3.29 20.30
C TRP A 127 8.89 1.99 19.57
N ARG A 128 7.90 1.31 19.01
CA ARG A 128 8.07 0.03 18.28
C ARG A 128 9.00 0.15 17.07
N ARG A 129 9.08 1.32 16.47
CA ARG A 129 9.92 1.58 15.28
C ARG A 129 11.33 2.03 15.65
N ASN A 130 11.45 2.86 16.67
CA ASN A 130 12.69 3.57 17.00
C ASN A 130 13.40 3.02 18.25
N SER A 131 12.85 2.03 18.97
CA SER A 131 13.52 1.32 20.07
C SER A 131 14.83 0.68 19.58
N ASN A 132 15.80 0.52 20.46
CA ASN A 132 17.09 -0.08 20.13
C ASN A 132 17.24 -1.44 20.87
N PRO A 133 17.29 -2.59 20.14
CA PRO A 133 17.13 -2.72 18.69
C PRO A 133 15.67 -2.53 18.24
N PRO A 134 15.44 -1.98 17.04
CA PRO A 134 14.10 -1.91 16.47
C PRO A 134 13.55 -3.30 16.18
N LEU A 135 12.23 -3.43 16.07
CA LEU A 135 11.65 -4.71 15.66
C LEU A 135 12.24 -5.15 14.32
N LYS A 136 12.68 -6.43 14.22
CA LYS A 136 13.38 -7.00 13.05
C LYS A 136 12.74 -6.62 11.71
N ARG A 137 11.40 -6.52 11.63
CA ARG A 137 10.68 -6.13 10.41
C ARG A 137 10.92 -4.67 9.95
N PHE A 138 11.44 -3.82 10.84
CA PHE A 138 11.76 -2.41 10.55
C PHE A 138 13.25 -2.17 10.37
N SER A 139 14.10 -3.21 10.38
CA SER A 139 15.55 -3.11 10.24
C SER A 139 16.05 -3.46 8.83
N GLY A 140 15.18 -3.71 7.87
CA GLY A 140 15.56 -4.01 6.49
C GLY A 140 16.31 -2.85 5.81
N PRO A 141 17.29 -3.14 4.93
CA PRO A 141 18.07 -2.11 4.24
C PRO A 141 17.19 -1.17 3.41
N GLU A 142 16.10 -1.68 2.83
CA GLU A 142 15.12 -0.92 2.05
C GLU A 142 14.32 0.09 2.88
N LEU A 143 14.41 0.05 4.22
CA LEU A 143 13.75 1.02 5.10
C LEU A 143 14.69 2.12 5.64
N ARG A 144 15.93 2.16 5.19
CA ARG A 144 16.86 3.22 5.57
C ARG A 144 16.48 4.54 4.89
N LEU A 145 16.97 5.65 5.41
CA LEU A 145 16.77 7.00 4.89
C LEU A 145 15.27 7.41 4.82
N TRP A 146 14.76 7.67 3.62
CA TRP A 146 13.44 8.25 3.43
C TRP A 146 12.28 7.43 4.04
N PRO A 147 12.15 6.10 3.90
CA PRO A 147 11.03 5.37 4.49
C PRO A 147 11.01 5.40 6.01
N LYS A 148 12.19 5.50 6.64
CA LYS A 148 12.26 5.70 8.10
C LYS A 148 11.86 7.12 8.47
N LEU A 149 12.36 8.11 7.73
CA LEU A 149 12.06 9.52 7.94
C LEU A 149 10.58 9.80 7.73
N ASP A 150 10.01 9.39 6.60
CA ASP A 150 8.59 9.52 6.27
C ASP A 150 7.69 8.95 7.38
N ALA A 151 7.99 7.73 7.84
CA ALA A 151 7.21 7.14 8.92
C ALA A 151 7.28 7.96 10.24
N ASN A 152 8.43 8.56 10.56
CA ASN A 152 8.55 9.42 11.73
C ASN A 152 7.87 10.77 11.53
N ILE A 153 7.94 11.35 10.33
CA ILE A 153 7.22 12.60 9.99
C ILE A 153 5.71 12.41 10.21
N ILE A 154 5.14 11.30 9.69
CA ILE A 154 3.72 10.98 9.92
C ILE A 154 3.40 11.01 11.42
N LEU A 155 4.16 10.28 12.23
CA LEU A 155 3.92 10.18 13.66
C LEU A 155 4.09 11.53 14.38
N TYR A 156 5.08 12.34 13.99
CA TYR A 156 5.27 13.66 14.59
C TYR A 156 4.17 14.64 14.21
N VAL A 157 3.74 14.63 12.94
CA VAL A 157 2.61 15.48 12.49
C VAL A 157 1.33 15.11 13.23
N GLU A 158 1.03 13.82 13.39
CA GLU A 158 -0.12 13.36 14.17
C GLU A 158 -0.08 13.88 15.63
N VAL A 159 1.09 13.78 16.29
CA VAL A 159 1.26 14.33 17.64
C VAL A 159 1.01 15.83 17.66
N VAL A 160 1.60 16.57 16.73
CA VAL A 160 1.48 18.04 16.66
C VAL A 160 0.04 18.45 16.41
N LEU A 161 -0.66 17.76 15.49
CA LEU A 161 -2.07 18.07 15.18
C LEU A 161 -3.00 17.76 16.37
N MET A 162 -2.81 16.63 17.05
CA MET A 162 -3.62 16.31 18.25
C MET A 162 -3.35 17.27 19.39
N MET A 163 -2.09 17.66 19.60
CA MET A 163 -1.76 18.69 20.61
C MET A 163 -2.36 20.06 20.25
N ALA A 164 -2.35 20.44 18.98
CA ALA A 164 -2.98 21.67 18.51
C ALA A 164 -4.50 21.67 18.71
N LEU A 165 -5.16 20.52 18.49
CA LEU A 165 -6.59 20.32 18.77
C LEU A 165 -6.90 20.55 20.25
N PHE A 166 -6.18 19.90 21.15
CA PHE A 166 -6.37 20.09 22.59
C PHE A 166 -6.09 21.53 23.03
N PHE A 167 -5.06 22.15 22.48
CA PHE A 167 -4.71 23.53 22.80
C PHE A 167 -5.82 24.50 22.36
N MET A 168 -6.35 24.34 21.15
CA MET A 168 -7.46 25.13 20.62
C MET A 168 -8.72 24.96 21.50
N ASN A 169 -9.13 23.71 21.75
CA ASN A 169 -10.32 23.42 22.53
C ASN A 169 -10.19 23.90 23.99
N THR A 170 -9.00 23.78 24.60
CA THR A 170 -8.74 24.27 25.96
C THR A 170 -8.84 25.79 26.03
N ALA A 171 -8.33 26.52 25.05
CA ALA A 171 -8.40 27.99 25.02
C ALA A 171 -9.85 28.47 24.81
N ASP A 172 -10.59 27.83 23.90
CA ASP A 172 -12.00 28.10 23.64
C ASP A 172 -12.86 27.84 24.90
N LEU A 173 -12.66 26.68 25.57
CA LEU A 173 -13.36 26.32 26.80
C LEU A 173 -13.08 27.33 27.92
N LYS A 174 -11.82 27.71 28.15
CA LYS A 174 -11.45 28.69 29.17
C LYS A 174 -12.03 30.07 28.91
N LEU A 175 -12.02 30.50 27.63
CA LEU A 175 -12.59 31.79 27.24
C LEU A 175 -14.07 31.87 27.62
N HIS A 176 -14.87 30.87 27.25
CA HIS A 176 -16.28 30.79 27.55
C HIS A 176 -16.56 30.75 29.08
N GLN A 177 -15.75 29.97 29.84
CA GLN A 177 -15.85 29.93 31.30
C GLN A 177 -15.61 31.31 31.93
N MET A 178 -14.68 32.09 31.43
CA MET A 178 -14.39 33.44 31.91
C MET A 178 -15.48 34.45 31.55
N GLU A 179 -16.16 34.26 30.42
CA GLU A 179 -17.30 35.09 30.01
C GLU A 179 -18.61 34.69 30.67
N GLY A 180 -18.60 33.62 31.48
CA GLY A 180 -19.80 33.09 32.14
C GLY A 180 -20.79 32.47 31.17
N GLN A 181 -20.30 31.97 30.03
CA GLN A 181 -21.08 31.29 29.00
C GLN A 181 -20.73 29.79 28.98
N ASP A 182 -21.72 28.97 28.63
CA ASP A 182 -21.46 27.56 28.40
C ASP A 182 -20.97 27.34 26.97
N LEU A 183 -19.81 26.71 26.83
CA LEU A 183 -19.33 26.24 25.51
C LEU A 183 -20.17 25.04 25.05
N PRO A 184 -20.79 25.08 23.86
CA PRO A 184 -21.44 23.91 23.31
C PRO A 184 -20.45 22.76 23.13
N GLY A 185 -20.83 21.55 23.54
CA GLY A 185 -19.98 20.37 23.51
C GLY A 185 -19.39 20.00 24.89
N THR A 186 -18.94 18.78 25.00
CA THR A 186 -18.28 18.26 26.21
C THR A 186 -16.83 17.95 25.94
N PHE A 187 -15.91 18.54 26.69
CA PHE A 187 -14.46 18.51 26.46
C PHE A 187 -13.70 17.90 27.66
N PRO A 188 -13.76 16.58 27.90
CA PRO A 188 -13.21 15.94 29.08
C PRO A 188 -11.69 16.09 29.24
N VAL A 189 -10.94 16.03 28.12
CA VAL A 189 -9.47 16.14 28.16
C VAL A 189 -9.04 17.60 28.26
N SER A 190 -9.59 18.47 27.44
CA SER A 190 -9.29 19.90 27.43
C SER A 190 -9.65 20.55 28.79
N ASN A 191 -10.71 20.10 29.46
CA ASN A 191 -11.08 20.58 30.77
C ASN A 191 -9.99 20.33 31.86
N LEU A 192 -9.23 19.24 31.73
CA LEU A 192 -8.09 18.97 32.60
C LEU A 192 -6.93 19.96 32.40
N LEU A 193 -6.85 20.55 31.19
CA LEU A 193 -5.76 21.44 30.79
C LEU A 193 -6.06 22.93 31.03
N VAL A 194 -7.32 23.31 31.30
CA VAL A 194 -7.78 24.70 31.50
C VAL A 194 -6.92 25.46 32.49
N GLY A 195 -6.48 24.79 33.60
CA GLY A 195 -5.64 25.40 34.64
C GLY A 195 -4.24 25.83 34.16
N LEU A 196 -3.77 25.33 33.05
CA LEU A 196 -2.44 25.62 32.49
C LEU A 196 -2.41 26.91 31.65
N LEU A 197 -3.57 27.42 31.23
CA LEU A 197 -3.67 28.61 30.41
C LEU A 197 -3.79 29.92 31.24
N PRO A 198 -3.37 31.07 30.68
CA PRO A 198 -3.49 32.37 31.35
C PRO A 198 -4.96 32.76 31.57
N THR A 199 -5.20 33.76 32.41
CA THR A 199 -6.54 34.28 32.75
C THR A 199 -6.85 35.61 32.06
N ASN A 200 -6.07 36.04 31.11
CA ASN A 200 -6.29 37.25 30.35
C ASN A 200 -7.10 36.95 29.08
N VAL A 201 -8.29 37.54 28.96
CA VAL A 201 -9.23 37.32 27.86
C VAL A 201 -8.57 37.59 26.47
N ALA A 202 -7.93 38.76 26.33
CA ALA A 202 -7.31 39.10 25.06
C ALA A 202 -6.18 38.09 24.65
N THR A 203 -5.45 37.56 25.62
CA THR A 203 -4.45 36.54 25.39
C THR A 203 -5.12 35.23 24.98
N LEU A 204 -6.21 34.84 25.59
CA LEU A 204 -6.96 33.61 25.27
C LEU A 204 -7.57 33.68 23.87
N GLU A 205 -8.14 34.80 23.45
CA GLU A 205 -8.64 35.03 22.10
C GLU A 205 -7.53 34.84 21.06
N VAL A 206 -6.34 35.40 21.30
CA VAL A 206 -5.19 35.20 20.41
C VAL A 206 -4.74 33.74 20.38
N LEU A 207 -4.71 33.07 21.52
CA LEU A 207 -4.31 31.67 21.61
C LEU A 207 -5.31 30.75 20.90
N GLU A 208 -6.61 30.97 21.13
CA GLU A 208 -7.67 30.19 20.46
C GLU A 208 -7.58 30.36 18.94
N ARG A 209 -7.53 31.61 18.44
CA ARG A 209 -7.42 31.88 16.99
C ARG A 209 -6.14 31.36 16.39
N THR A 210 -5.02 31.48 17.08
CA THR A 210 -3.74 30.92 16.62
C THR A 210 -3.80 29.38 16.56
N GLY A 211 -4.37 28.75 17.60
CA GLY A 211 -4.57 27.31 17.65
C GLY A 211 -5.45 26.82 16.50
N TRP A 212 -6.56 27.50 16.25
CA TRP A 212 -7.48 27.19 15.16
C TRP A 212 -6.81 27.24 13.77
N TRP A 213 -6.14 28.37 13.47
CA TRP A 213 -5.43 28.51 12.20
C TRP A 213 -4.26 27.53 12.05
N PHE A 214 -3.53 27.30 13.12
CA PHE A 214 -2.42 26.35 13.13
C PHE A 214 -2.90 24.93 12.87
N HIS A 215 -3.97 24.50 13.54
CA HIS A 215 -4.52 23.16 13.38
C HIS A 215 -5.01 22.91 11.94
N ILE A 216 -5.87 23.77 11.41
CA ILE A 216 -6.42 23.56 10.06
C ILE A 216 -5.38 23.74 8.96
N THR A 217 -4.46 24.69 9.09
CA THR A 217 -3.35 24.85 8.14
C THR A 217 -2.43 23.62 8.17
N GLY A 218 -2.15 23.10 9.36
CA GLY A 218 -1.39 21.87 9.55
C GLY A 218 -2.05 20.67 8.86
N ILE A 219 -3.38 20.52 8.99
CA ILE A 219 -4.15 19.49 8.29
C ILE A 219 -4.01 19.66 6.76
N PHE A 220 -4.14 20.87 6.21
CA PHE A 220 -4.03 21.09 4.78
C PHE A 220 -2.61 20.88 4.24
N LEU A 221 -1.59 21.19 5.03
CA LEU A 221 -0.20 20.86 4.70
C LEU A 221 0.00 19.35 4.69
N PHE A 222 -0.54 18.65 5.71
CA PHE A 222 -0.45 17.21 5.79
C PHE A 222 -1.22 16.51 4.66
N LEU A 223 -2.40 17.01 4.28
CA LEU A 223 -3.14 16.55 3.11
C LEU A 223 -2.26 16.54 1.84
N ASN A 224 -1.49 17.61 1.65
CA ASN A 224 -0.59 17.74 0.50
C ASN A 224 0.72 16.97 0.63
N TYR A 225 1.08 16.53 1.84
CA TYR A 225 2.17 15.61 2.08
C TYR A 225 1.81 14.16 1.75
N LEU A 226 0.53 13.76 1.92
CA LEU A 226 0.07 12.38 1.74
C LEU A 226 0.50 11.74 0.42
N PRO A 227 0.35 12.38 -0.75
CA PRO A 227 0.71 11.77 -2.04
C PRO A 227 2.17 11.32 -2.12
N SER A 228 3.07 11.99 -1.39
CA SER A 228 4.51 11.69 -1.34
C SER A 228 4.87 10.67 -0.24
N SER A 229 3.89 10.23 0.54
CA SER A 229 4.08 9.45 1.75
C SER A 229 3.41 8.08 1.64
N LYS A 230 3.97 7.08 2.35
CA LYS A 230 3.26 5.80 2.57
C LYS A 230 1.90 5.98 3.26
N HIS A 231 1.65 7.12 3.89
CA HIS A 231 0.36 7.41 4.52
C HIS A 231 -0.77 7.61 3.49
N PHE A 232 -0.43 7.80 2.22
CA PHE A 232 -1.40 7.83 1.12
C PHE A 232 -2.23 6.53 1.00
N HIS A 233 -1.80 5.46 1.67
CA HIS A 233 -2.58 4.23 1.76
C HIS A 233 -3.99 4.43 2.34
N ILE A 234 -4.23 5.46 3.16
CA ILE A 234 -5.57 5.77 3.69
C ILE A 234 -6.60 5.98 2.58
N ILE A 235 -6.15 6.42 1.40
CA ILE A 235 -6.96 6.58 0.20
C ILE A 235 -6.77 5.38 -0.73
N MET A 236 -5.52 4.98 -1.00
CA MET A 236 -5.20 3.99 -2.02
C MET A 236 -5.51 2.54 -1.61
N ALA A 237 -5.71 2.25 -0.32
CA ALA A 237 -6.10 0.91 0.12
C ALA A 237 -7.47 0.50 -0.44
N PHE A 238 -8.41 1.41 -0.59
CA PHE A 238 -9.75 1.12 -1.11
C PHE A 238 -9.72 0.68 -2.58
N PRO A 239 -9.20 1.48 -3.54
CA PRO A 239 -9.05 1.01 -4.91
C PRO A 239 -8.07 -0.16 -5.02
N GLY A 240 -7.01 -0.22 -4.20
CA GLY A 240 -6.07 -1.34 -4.18
C GLY A 240 -6.74 -2.67 -3.82
N VAL A 241 -7.62 -2.69 -2.82
CA VAL A 241 -8.39 -3.88 -2.44
C VAL A 241 -9.48 -4.18 -3.46
N TRP A 242 -10.18 -3.15 -3.97
CA TRP A 242 -11.20 -3.32 -5.00
C TRP A 242 -10.66 -4.01 -6.25
N TYR A 243 -9.52 -3.56 -6.76
CA TYR A 243 -8.89 -4.12 -7.95
C TYR A 243 -7.93 -5.28 -7.65
N SER A 244 -7.90 -5.78 -6.40
CA SER A 244 -7.14 -6.99 -6.10
C SER A 244 -7.75 -8.22 -6.79
N ARG A 245 -6.92 -9.25 -7.04
CA ARG A 245 -7.35 -10.48 -7.72
C ARG A 245 -8.42 -11.21 -6.91
N LEU A 246 -9.43 -11.73 -7.60
CA LEU A 246 -10.51 -12.54 -7.02
C LEU A 246 -10.26 -14.04 -7.16
N VAL A 247 -9.34 -14.44 -8.05
CA VAL A 247 -8.99 -15.85 -8.25
C VAL A 247 -8.30 -16.44 -7.01
N PRO A 248 -8.37 -17.76 -6.81
CA PRO A 248 -7.70 -18.42 -5.71
C PRO A 248 -6.21 -18.09 -5.63
N GLN A 249 -5.68 -18.05 -4.41
CA GLN A 249 -4.23 -17.88 -4.20
C GLN A 249 -3.49 -19.06 -4.85
N GLY A 250 -2.37 -18.73 -5.52
CA GLY A 250 -1.59 -19.76 -6.24
C GLY A 250 -1.98 -19.94 -7.72
N GLN A 251 -3.14 -19.44 -8.13
CA GLN A 251 -3.47 -19.39 -9.55
C GLN A 251 -2.74 -18.23 -10.22
N PHE A 252 -1.77 -18.53 -11.09
CA PHE A 252 -1.04 -17.52 -11.86
C PHE A 252 -1.86 -17.03 -13.06
N SER A 253 -1.59 -15.80 -13.51
CA SER A 253 -2.07 -15.32 -14.80
C SER A 253 -1.31 -16.04 -15.92
N ASN A 254 -1.98 -16.40 -17.01
CA ASN A 254 -1.30 -16.89 -18.22
C ASN A 254 -0.84 -15.69 -19.07
N VAL A 255 0.11 -15.95 -19.97
CA VAL A 255 0.43 -15.04 -21.05
C VAL A 255 -0.62 -15.25 -22.14
N GLU A 256 -1.40 -14.21 -22.41
CA GLU A 256 -2.58 -14.32 -23.27
C GLU A 256 -2.23 -14.72 -24.70
N SER A 257 -1.17 -14.16 -25.29
CA SER A 257 -0.70 -14.52 -26.64
C SER A 257 -0.38 -16.02 -26.73
N ILE A 258 0.40 -16.55 -25.77
CA ILE A 258 0.74 -17.99 -25.73
C ILE A 258 -0.54 -18.83 -25.54
N THR A 259 -1.44 -18.39 -24.68
CA THR A 259 -2.71 -19.10 -24.45
C THR A 259 -3.55 -19.19 -25.72
N ASN A 260 -3.61 -18.10 -26.49
CA ASN A 260 -4.36 -18.06 -27.74
C ASN A 260 -3.73 -18.94 -28.84
N GLU A 261 -2.40 -18.94 -28.93
CA GLU A 261 -1.67 -19.84 -29.87
C GLU A 261 -1.93 -21.32 -29.53
N VAL A 262 -1.80 -21.68 -28.26
CA VAL A 262 -2.06 -23.05 -27.78
C VAL A 262 -3.51 -23.47 -28.08
N LYS A 263 -4.48 -22.58 -27.84
CA LYS A 263 -5.89 -22.84 -28.14
C LYS A 263 -6.09 -23.06 -29.66
N ALA A 264 -5.48 -22.23 -30.48
CA ALA A 264 -5.57 -22.37 -31.93
C ALA A 264 -4.95 -23.70 -32.45
N MET A 265 -3.91 -24.20 -31.76
CA MET A 265 -3.31 -25.48 -32.09
C MET A 265 -4.19 -26.67 -31.63
N MET A 266 -4.91 -26.53 -30.52
CA MET A 266 -5.71 -27.59 -29.94
C MET A 266 -7.16 -27.63 -30.45
N ASP A 267 -7.70 -26.50 -30.86
CA ASP A 267 -9.10 -26.36 -31.32
C ASP A 267 -9.11 -25.65 -32.68
N PRO A 268 -9.32 -26.39 -33.77
CA PRO A 268 -9.39 -25.82 -35.14
C PRO A 268 -10.50 -24.80 -35.33
N SER A 269 -11.49 -24.73 -34.41
CA SER A 269 -12.57 -23.76 -34.45
C SER A 269 -12.23 -22.45 -33.74
N PHE A 270 -11.14 -22.41 -32.97
CA PHE A 270 -10.72 -21.23 -32.24
C PHE A 270 -10.12 -20.19 -33.20
N VAL A 271 -10.74 -19.02 -33.24
CA VAL A 271 -10.23 -17.86 -33.98
C VAL A 271 -9.34 -17.03 -33.07
N VAL A 272 -8.06 -16.91 -33.42
CA VAL A 272 -7.13 -16.03 -32.71
C VAL A 272 -7.63 -14.59 -32.80
N PRO A 273 -7.80 -13.87 -31.66
CA PRO A 273 -8.15 -12.47 -31.67
C PRO A 273 -7.15 -11.67 -32.53
N PRO A 274 -7.60 -10.66 -33.29
CA PRO A 274 -6.69 -9.83 -34.07
C PRO A 274 -5.69 -9.12 -33.17
N ALA A 275 -4.46 -8.93 -33.69
CA ALA A 275 -3.46 -8.15 -32.97
C ALA A 275 -3.97 -6.74 -32.68
N PRO A 276 -3.66 -6.18 -31.51
CA PRO A 276 -4.07 -4.83 -31.17
C PRO A 276 -3.46 -3.81 -32.15
N THR A 277 -4.27 -2.86 -32.59
CA THR A 277 -3.85 -1.78 -33.49
C THR A 277 -3.86 -0.44 -32.78
N ALA A 278 -2.96 0.45 -33.15
CA ALA A 278 -2.95 1.83 -32.69
C ALA A 278 -4.17 2.61 -33.22
N ALA A 279 -4.44 3.78 -32.66
CA ALA A 279 -5.57 4.63 -33.07
C ALA A 279 -5.50 5.08 -34.54
N ASP A 280 -4.32 5.05 -35.15
CA ASP A 280 -4.07 5.35 -36.56
C ASP A 280 -4.19 4.10 -37.48
N GLY A 281 -4.57 2.94 -36.93
CA GLY A 281 -4.72 1.67 -37.64
C GLY A 281 -3.39 0.91 -37.88
N SER A 282 -2.26 1.41 -37.40
CA SER A 282 -0.98 0.70 -37.47
C SER A 282 -0.93 -0.47 -36.49
N ALA A 283 -0.24 -1.56 -36.84
CA ALA A 283 -0.04 -2.66 -35.92
C ALA A 283 0.84 -2.23 -34.74
N LEU A 284 0.39 -2.46 -33.54
CA LEU A 284 1.23 -2.29 -32.34
C LEU A 284 2.31 -3.38 -32.32
N ALA A 285 3.50 -3.01 -31.84
CA ALA A 285 4.52 -4.00 -31.56
C ALA A 285 4.00 -5.04 -30.56
N PRO A 286 4.34 -6.33 -30.74
CA PRO A 286 3.94 -7.35 -29.77
C PRO A 286 4.41 -6.98 -28.36
N ALA A 287 3.53 -7.14 -27.37
CA ALA A 287 3.92 -6.96 -25.99
C ALA A 287 4.96 -8.02 -25.58
N PRO A 288 5.97 -7.68 -24.80
CA PRO A 288 6.97 -8.62 -24.34
C PRO A 288 6.35 -9.72 -23.48
N PHE A 289 6.96 -10.89 -23.46
CA PHE A 289 6.58 -11.97 -22.58
C PHE A 289 7.07 -11.67 -21.15
N GLY A 290 6.18 -11.16 -20.31
CA GLY A 290 6.51 -10.75 -18.95
C GLY A 290 6.88 -9.28 -18.86
N ALA A 291 7.69 -8.91 -17.85
CA ALA A 291 7.97 -7.51 -17.53
C ALA A 291 9.46 -7.24 -17.36
N LYS A 292 9.99 -6.28 -18.10
CA LYS A 292 11.33 -5.71 -17.90
C LYS A 292 11.27 -4.42 -17.08
N ASP A 293 10.30 -3.58 -17.38
CA ASP A 293 10.11 -2.29 -16.68
C ASP A 293 8.63 -2.14 -16.26
N VAL A 294 8.31 -1.01 -15.70
CA VAL A 294 7.01 -0.75 -15.05
C VAL A 294 5.83 -0.75 -16.03
N GLU A 295 6.04 -0.37 -17.29
CA GLU A 295 5.01 -0.38 -18.33
C GLU A 295 4.56 -1.79 -18.71
N ASP A 296 5.46 -2.76 -18.59
CA ASP A 296 5.17 -4.16 -18.89
C ASP A 296 4.34 -4.83 -17.80
N LEU A 297 4.33 -4.25 -16.59
CA LEU A 297 3.49 -4.72 -15.50
C LEU A 297 2.04 -4.28 -15.70
N PRO A 298 1.05 -5.09 -15.31
CA PRO A 298 -0.34 -4.64 -15.27
C PRO A 298 -0.51 -3.38 -14.41
N TRP A 299 -1.38 -2.45 -14.82
CA TRP A 299 -1.67 -1.24 -14.05
C TRP A 299 -2.11 -1.51 -12.61
N THR A 300 -2.72 -2.68 -12.35
CA THR A 300 -3.10 -3.13 -11.01
C THR A 300 -1.89 -3.37 -10.09
N ASN A 301 -0.73 -3.74 -10.64
CA ASN A 301 0.50 -3.90 -9.88
C ASN A 301 1.09 -2.53 -9.49
N LEU A 302 0.96 -1.54 -10.36
CA LEU A 302 1.37 -0.16 -10.08
C LEU A 302 0.44 0.47 -9.03
N LEU A 303 -0.88 0.25 -9.13
CA LEU A 303 -1.83 0.63 -8.09
C LEU A 303 -1.49 0.00 -6.73
N ALA A 304 -1.15 -1.29 -6.73
CA ALA A 304 -0.73 -2.01 -5.52
C ALA A 304 0.54 -1.42 -4.91
N ALA A 305 1.49 -0.95 -5.75
CA ALA A 305 2.70 -0.30 -5.29
C ALA A 305 2.41 1.02 -4.54
N TYR A 306 1.49 1.85 -5.05
CA TYR A 306 1.03 3.06 -4.35
C TYR A 306 0.17 2.78 -3.11
N SER A 307 -0.44 1.60 -3.02
CA SER A 307 -1.22 1.19 -1.85
C SER A 307 -0.36 0.62 -0.71
N CYS A 308 0.94 0.43 -0.94
CA CYS A 308 1.84 -0.21 0.01
C CYS A 308 2.17 0.68 1.20
N THR A 309 1.92 0.18 2.42
CA THR A 309 2.23 0.85 3.68
C THR A 309 3.64 0.56 4.20
N GLU A 310 4.43 -0.21 3.47
CA GLU A 310 5.78 -0.66 3.88
C GLU A 310 5.84 -1.34 5.26
N CYS A 311 4.73 -1.89 5.72
CA CYS A 311 4.59 -2.46 7.07
C CYS A 311 5.46 -3.71 7.34
N GLY A 312 6.03 -4.32 6.31
CA GLY A 312 6.95 -5.45 6.41
C GLY A 312 6.34 -6.79 6.80
N ARG A 313 5.01 -6.93 6.80
CA ARG A 313 4.36 -8.21 7.10
C ARG A 313 4.74 -9.29 6.08
N CYS A 314 4.76 -8.94 4.79
CA CYS A 314 5.14 -9.84 3.71
C CYS A 314 6.58 -10.33 3.82
N THR A 315 7.53 -9.45 4.14
CA THR A 315 8.94 -9.80 4.33
C THR A 315 9.15 -10.68 5.56
N SER A 316 8.42 -10.40 6.66
CA SER A 316 8.55 -11.16 7.92
C SER A 316 8.02 -12.60 7.86
N VAL A 317 7.32 -12.99 6.81
CA VAL A 317 6.82 -14.36 6.60
C VAL A 317 7.44 -15.01 5.35
N CYS A 318 8.29 -14.29 4.63
CA CYS A 318 8.93 -14.82 3.44
C CYS A 318 10.01 -15.84 3.81
N PRO A 319 9.89 -17.13 3.39
CA PRO A 319 10.89 -18.13 3.74
C PRO A 319 12.27 -17.81 3.19
N ALA A 320 12.36 -17.23 1.98
CA ALA A 320 13.62 -16.80 1.41
C ALA A 320 14.31 -15.71 2.27
N ASN A 321 13.56 -14.70 2.70
CA ASN A 321 14.09 -13.64 3.57
C ASN A 321 14.50 -14.18 4.95
N LEU A 322 13.69 -15.07 5.53
CA LEU A 322 13.97 -15.68 6.84
C LEU A 322 15.23 -16.54 6.84
N THR A 323 15.59 -17.14 5.70
CA THR A 323 16.81 -17.93 5.51
C THR A 323 18.01 -17.09 5.06
N GLY A 324 17.90 -15.76 5.06
CA GLY A 324 19.00 -14.85 4.76
C GLY A 324 19.26 -14.57 3.27
N LYS A 325 18.35 -15.00 2.37
CA LYS A 325 18.42 -14.64 0.95
C LYS A 325 18.02 -13.18 0.72
N LEU A 326 18.47 -12.59 -0.38
CA LEU A 326 18.28 -11.16 -0.69
C LEU A 326 16.81 -10.75 -0.90
N LEU A 327 15.92 -11.68 -1.22
CA LEU A 327 14.54 -11.36 -1.52
C LEU A 327 13.81 -10.74 -0.32
N SER A 328 13.28 -9.53 -0.53
CA SER A 328 12.27 -8.89 0.31
C SER A 328 11.03 -8.58 -0.54
N PRO A 329 9.89 -9.25 -0.34
CA PRO A 329 8.67 -8.96 -1.09
C PRO A 329 8.19 -7.50 -0.94
N ARG A 330 8.51 -6.86 0.20
CA ARG A 330 8.26 -5.44 0.42
C ARG A 330 9.11 -4.58 -0.52
N LYS A 331 10.43 -4.89 -0.64
CA LYS A 331 11.34 -4.17 -1.53
C LYS A 331 10.86 -4.22 -2.98
N ILE A 332 10.41 -5.38 -3.48
CA ILE A 332 9.89 -5.50 -4.85
C ILE A 332 8.77 -4.48 -5.12
N ILE A 333 7.84 -4.31 -4.18
CA ILE A 333 6.73 -3.37 -4.32
C ILE A 333 7.20 -1.91 -4.19
N MET A 334 8.13 -1.64 -3.29
CA MET A 334 8.70 -0.30 -3.13
C MET A 334 9.50 0.11 -4.37
N ASP A 335 10.36 -0.76 -4.87
CA ASP A 335 11.16 -0.54 -6.09
C ASP A 335 10.28 -0.30 -7.31
N THR A 336 9.13 -1.00 -7.40
CA THR A 336 8.15 -0.76 -8.47
C THR A 336 7.59 0.65 -8.42
N ARG A 337 7.17 1.14 -7.24
CA ARG A 337 6.70 2.52 -7.05
C ARG A 337 7.80 3.53 -7.40
N ASP A 338 8.96 3.34 -6.79
CA ASP A 338 10.09 4.26 -6.94
C ASP A 338 10.54 4.36 -8.41
N ARG A 339 10.49 3.23 -9.14
CA ARG A 339 10.80 3.23 -10.58
C ARG A 339 9.79 4.01 -11.42
N VAL A 340 8.49 3.88 -11.11
CA VAL A 340 7.45 4.69 -11.77
C VAL A 340 7.69 6.18 -11.52
N GLU A 341 7.94 6.55 -10.28
CA GLU A 341 8.16 7.96 -9.90
C GLU A 341 9.41 8.55 -10.56
N GLU A 342 10.50 7.79 -10.62
CA GLU A 342 11.73 8.21 -11.30
C GLU A 342 11.52 8.41 -12.80
N LYS A 343 10.89 7.44 -13.46
CA LYS A 343 10.75 7.44 -14.92
C LYS A 343 9.79 8.52 -15.43
N TYR A 344 8.70 8.76 -14.70
CA TYR A 344 7.63 9.65 -15.14
C TYR A 344 7.68 11.03 -14.45
N ASN A 345 8.82 11.39 -13.83
CA ASN A 345 9.04 12.68 -13.19
C ASN A 345 7.80 13.13 -12.40
N SER A 346 7.37 12.33 -11.47
CA SER A 346 6.31 12.76 -10.56
C SER A 346 6.88 13.88 -9.70
N PRO A 347 6.56 15.15 -9.97
CA PRO A 347 6.97 16.21 -9.08
C PRO A 347 6.04 16.16 -7.87
N LEU A 348 6.23 15.17 -7.04
CA LEU A 348 5.79 15.22 -5.68
C LEU A 348 6.61 16.30 -4.97
N ILE A 349 5.97 17.10 -4.14
CA ILE A 349 6.61 18.20 -3.41
C ILE A 349 7.80 17.69 -2.60
N PHE A 350 7.73 16.45 -2.19
CA PHE A 350 8.79 15.71 -1.51
C PHE A 350 9.15 14.48 -2.33
N GLN A 351 10.20 14.56 -3.13
CA GLN A 351 10.72 13.36 -3.80
C GLN A 351 11.52 12.54 -2.79
N PRO A 352 11.16 11.28 -2.58
CA PRO A 352 12.03 10.36 -1.88
C PRO A 352 13.26 10.10 -2.74
N ASN A 353 14.38 10.69 -2.38
CA ASN A 353 15.62 10.41 -3.06
C ASN A 353 16.02 8.95 -2.87
N VAL A 354 16.09 8.26 -3.99
CA VAL A 354 16.98 7.15 -4.30
C VAL A 354 17.27 6.22 -3.14
N TYR A 355 16.48 5.16 -3.08
CA TYR A 355 16.88 3.94 -2.44
C TYR A 355 18.10 3.38 -3.17
N GLY A 356 19.17 3.13 -2.49
CA GLY A 356 20.14 2.20 -3.00
C GLY A 356 21.56 2.62 -3.17
N ALA A 357 21.97 3.75 -2.65
CA ALA A 357 23.42 4.03 -2.60
C ALA A 357 24.23 3.06 -1.70
N GLU A 358 23.56 2.23 -0.90
CA GLU A 358 24.24 1.24 -0.03
C GLU A 358 23.86 -0.24 -0.31
N ALA A 359 22.90 -0.53 -1.18
CA ALA A 359 22.86 -1.85 -1.79
C ALA A 359 24.08 -1.95 -2.69
N LYS A 360 24.86 -3.02 -2.60
CA LYS A 360 26.10 -3.29 -3.38
C LYS A 360 25.87 -3.35 -4.90
N HIS A 361 25.04 -2.47 -5.43
CA HIS A 361 24.84 -2.27 -6.84
C HIS A 361 25.68 -1.07 -7.23
N GLU A 362 26.45 -1.23 -8.31
CA GLU A 362 27.13 -0.11 -8.93
C GLU A 362 26.12 1.05 -9.13
N PRO A 363 26.52 2.29 -8.85
CA PRO A 363 25.64 3.42 -9.07
C PRO A 363 25.13 3.35 -10.50
N ILE A 364 23.80 3.37 -10.68
CA ILE A 364 23.19 3.46 -12.01
C ILE A 364 23.61 4.81 -12.56
N THR A 365 24.65 4.81 -13.38
CA THR A 365 25.22 6.03 -13.98
C THR A 365 24.33 6.59 -15.09
N ASP A 366 23.36 5.79 -15.58
CA ASP A 366 22.41 6.17 -16.61
C ASP A 366 20.96 5.80 -16.18
N LEU A 367 20.32 6.70 -15.47
CA LEU A 367 18.92 6.57 -15.03
C LEU A 367 17.93 6.45 -16.20
N ALA A 368 18.28 7.00 -17.37
CA ALA A 368 17.43 6.96 -18.55
C ALA A 368 17.31 5.55 -19.13
N ASN A 369 18.38 4.76 -19.05
CA ASN A 369 18.43 3.37 -19.53
C ASN A 369 18.23 2.33 -18.42
N ALA A 370 18.11 2.75 -17.16
CA ALA A 370 17.80 1.84 -16.07
C ALA A 370 16.38 1.25 -16.25
N THR A 371 16.21 0.00 -15.87
CA THR A 371 14.90 -0.68 -15.87
C THR A 371 14.59 -1.19 -14.48
N LEU A 372 13.33 -1.59 -14.20
CA LEU A 372 12.97 -2.22 -12.93
C LEU A 372 13.78 -3.50 -12.73
N LEU A 373 13.77 -4.38 -13.74
CA LEU A 373 14.56 -5.60 -13.76
C LEU A 373 16.04 -5.23 -13.97
N ARG A 374 16.94 -5.79 -13.19
CA ARG A 374 18.39 -5.55 -13.11
C ARG A 374 18.80 -4.16 -12.59
N GLY A 375 18.00 -3.13 -12.82
CA GLY A 375 18.30 -1.81 -12.27
C GLY A 375 17.98 -1.67 -10.78
N LYS A 376 16.83 -2.17 -10.35
CA LYS A 376 16.38 -2.16 -8.96
C LYS A 376 16.19 -3.55 -8.37
N VAL A 377 15.63 -4.47 -9.16
CA VAL A 377 15.35 -5.85 -8.77
C VAL A 377 16.32 -6.78 -9.48
N THR A 378 17.11 -7.54 -8.72
CA THR A 378 18.08 -8.46 -9.27
C THR A 378 17.48 -9.81 -9.64
N PRO A 379 18.03 -10.52 -10.66
CA PRO A 379 17.64 -11.89 -10.93
C PRO A 379 17.78 -12.82 -9.72
N GLU A 380 18.79 -12.61 -8.86
CA GLU A 380 18.99 -13.40 -7.65
C GLU A 380 17.81 -13.25 -6.68
N GLU A 381 17.32 -12.01 -6.45
CA GLU A 381 16.10 -11.77 -5.65
C GLU A 381 14.90 -12.51 -6.23
N LEU A 382 14.72 -12.45 -7.54
CA LEU A 382 13.61 -13.12 -8.22
C LEU A 382 13.67 -14.64 -8.03
N TRP A 383 14.83 -15.26 -8.30
CA TRP A 383 14.99 -16.72 -8.20
C TRP A 383 14.99 -17.25 -6.78
N ALA A 384 15.22 -16.42 -5.78
CA ALA A 384 15.04 -16.79 -4.38
C ALA A 384 13.57 -17.04 -3.98
N CYS A 385 12.60 -16.57 -4.77
CA CYS A 385 11.17 -16.75 -4.47
C CYS A 385 10.73 -18.20 -4.67
N THR A 386 10.11 -18.82 -3.66
CA THR A 386 9.55 -20.17 -3.71
C THR A 386 8.08 -20.22 -4.14
N THR A 387 7.49 -19.11 -4.56
CA THR A 387 6.11 -18.96 -5.01
C THR A 387 5.03 -19.40 -3.99
N CYS A 388 5.35 -19.42 -2.70
CA CYS A 388 4.51 -19.95 -1.62
C CYS A 388 3.28 -19.10 -1.24
N ASN A 389 3.12 -17.90 -1.80
CA ASN A 389 2.05 -16.93 -1.51
C ASN A 389 1.95 -16.41 -0.05
N ALA A 390 2.87 -16.76 0.85
CA ALA A 390 2.83 -16.28 2.24
C ALA A 390 2.83 -14.73 2.34
N CYS A 391 3.51 -14.04 1.43
CA CYS A 391 3.51 -12.57 1.34
C CYS A 391 2.14 -12.01 0.98
N VAL A 392 1.42 -12.63 0.04
CA VAL A 392 0.07 -12.23 -0.39
C VAL A 392 -0.93 -12.43 0.75
N GLU A 393 -0.87 -13.59 1.40
CA GLU A 393 -1.75 -13.93 2.52
C GLU A 393 -1.55 -12.98 3.72
N SER A 394 -0.32 -12.59 4.02
CA SER A 394 -0.01 -11.71 5.16
C SER A 394 -0.28 -10.23 4.89
N CYS A 395 -0.50 -9.83 3.64
CA CYS A 395 -0.72 -8.42 3.29
C CYS A 395 -2.11 -7.95 3.73
N PRO A 396 -2.21 -6.87 4.54
CA PRO A 396 -3.50 -6.38 5.04
C PRO A 396 -4.37 -5.74 3.96
N VAL A 397 -3.79 -5.32 2.83
CA VAL A 397 -4.48 -4.66 1.71
C VAL A 397 -4.39 -5.48 0.41
N ASN A 398 -4.18 -6.78 0.51
CA ASN A 398 -4.19 -7.74 -0.61
C ASN A 398 -3.20 -7.47 -1.74
N ILE A 399 -2.07 -6.80 -1.48
CA ILE A 399 -0.99 -6.64 -2.46
C ILE A 399 -0.38 -8.00 -2.79
N ASN A 400 -0.14 -8.23 -4.08
CA ASN A 400 0.45 -9.46 -4.60
C ASN A 400 1.86 -9.21 -5.18
N PRO A 401 2.93 -9.26 -4.37
CA PRO A 401 4.29 -9.12 -4.88
C PRO A 401 4.71 -10.26 -5.81
N LEU A 402 4.09 -11.43 -5.64
CA LEU A 402 4.43 -12.61 -6.43
C LEU A 402 4.11 -12.41 -7.91
N GLU A 403 3.06 -11.67 -8.24
CA GLU A 403 2.70 -11.41 -9.63
C GLU A 403 3.82 -10.64 -10.35
N SER A 404 4.34 -9.57 -9.74
CA SER A 404 5.47 -8.82 -10.30
C SER A 404 6.73 -9.68 -10.43
N ILE A 405 6.99 -10.57 -9.45
CA ILE A 405 8.11 -11.51 -9.52
C ILE A 405 7.96 -12.48 -10.71
N ILE A 406 6.76 -13.03 -10.91
CA ILE A 406 6.51 -13.97 -12.01
C ILE A 406 6.61 -13.29 -13.36
N GLU A 407 6.07 -12.07 -13.51
CA GLU A 407 6.20 -11.31 -14.76
C GLU A 407 7.67 -11.03 -15.08
N MET A 408 8.49 -10.62 -14.12
CA MET A 408 9.93 -10.43 -14.34
C MET A 408 10.69 -11.73 -14.64
N ARG A 409 10.32 -12.87 -14.02
CA ARG A 409 10.87 -14.18 -14.35
C ARG A 409 10.51 -14.61 -15.78
N ARG A 410 9.27 -14.35 -16.24
CA ARG A 410 8.85 -14.61 -17.60
C ARG A 410 9.73 -13.89 -18.60
N PHE A 411 10.00 -12.61 -18.35
CA PHE A 411 10.88 -11.82 -19.20
C PHE A 411 12.29 -12.42 -19.25
N LEU A 412 12.88 -12.77 -18.11
CA LEU A 412 14.21 -13.40 -18.07
C LEU A 412 14.27 -14.69 -18.87
N VAL A 413 13.22 -15.53 -18.79
CA VAL A 413 13.23 -16.86 -19.45
C VAL A 413 12.86 -16.77 -20.92
N LEU A 414 11.78 -16.04 -21.24
CA LEU A 414 11.18 -16.07 -22.59
C LEU A 414 11.80 -15.04 -23.54
N GLU A 415 12.27 -13.90 -23.02
CA GLU A 415 12.87 -12.85 -23.84
C GLU A 415 14.40 -12.90 -23.81
N GLU A 416 15.00 -13.12 -22.64
CA GLU A 416 16.46 -13.09 -22.49
C GLU A 416 17.12 -14.47 -22.49
N SER A 417 16.35 -15.57 -22.41
CA SER A 417 16.86 -16.93 -22.21
C SER A 417 17.83 -17.05 -21.02
N ALA A 418 17.64 -16.22 -19.99
CA ALA A 418 18.53 -16.01 -18.85
C ALA A 418 18.04 -16.75 -17.60
N ALA A 419 17.60 -18.00 -17.74
CA ALA A 419 17.30 -18.84 -16.58
C ALA A 419 18.60 -19.35 -15.94
N PRO A 420 18.63 -19.66 -14.62
CA PRO A 420 19.74 -20.38 -14.00
C PRO A 420 20.03 -21.70 -14.71
N ASN A 421 21.30 -22.05 -14.88
CA ASN A 421 21.71 -23.25 -15.62
C ASN A 421 21.04 -24.54 -15.12
N SER A 422 20.82 -24.69 -13.82
CA SER A 422 20.11 -25.83 -13.24
C SER A 422 18.65 -25.95 -13.71
N LEU A 423 18.00 -24.83 -14.02
CA LEU A 423 16.63 -24.81 -14.56
C LEU A 423 16.60 -25.09 -16.05
N ASN A 424 17.62 -24.71 -16.82
CA ASN A 424 17.65 -24.96 -18.26
C ASN A 424 17.62 -26.47 -18.57
N VAL A 425 18.35 -27.30 -17.79
CA VAL A 425 18.29 -28.77 -17.93
C VAL A 425 16.91 -29.29 -17.60
N MET A 426 16.29 -28.78 -16.53
CA MET A 426 14.93 -29.16 -16.15
C MET A 426 13.91 -28.76 -17.22
N PHE A 427 14.00 -27.57 -17.77
CA PHE A 427 13.10 -27.08 -18.83
C PHE A 427 13.21 -27.96 -20.08
N SER A 428 14.44 -28.27 -20.54
CA SER A 428 14.67 -29.20 -21.67
C SER A 428 14.08 -30.59 -21.41
N ASN A 429 14.22 -31.11 -20.17
CA ASN A 429 13.65 -32.41 -19.83
C ASN A 429 12.11 -32.35 -19.81
N ILE A 430 11.50 -31.28 -19.26
CA ILE A 430 10.05 -31.13 -19.27
C ILE A 430 9.51 -31.03 -20.70
N GLU A 431 10.18 -30.28 -21.55
CA GLU A 431 9.80 -30.10 -22.95
C GLU A 431 9.88 -31.43 -23.73
N ASN A 432 10.97 -32.17 -23.58
CA ASN A 432 11.22 -33.39 -24.39
C ASN A 432 10.64 -34.66 -23.75
N ASN A 433 10.57 -34.76 -22.43
CA ASN A 433 10.17 -35.99 -21.71
C ASN A 433 8.89 -35.84 -20.91
N GLY A 434 8.31 -34.61 -20.81
CA GLY A 434 7.14 -34.33 -19.96
C GLY A 434 7.41 -34.49 -18.45
N ALA A 435 8.68 -34.53 -18.04
CA ALA A 435 9.14 -34.68 -16.65
C ALA A 435 10.45 -33.93 -16.43
N PRO A 436 10.79 -33.50 -15.21
CA PRO A 436 12.02 -32.75 -14.93
C PRO A 436 13.31 -33.58 -15.06
N TRP A 437 13.21 -34.90 -15.27
CA TRP A 437 14.33 -35.83 -15.40
C TRP A 437 14.48 -36.33 -16.83
N ALA A 438 15.72 -36.72 -17.20
CA ALA A 438 16.04 -37.23 -18.53
C ALA A 438 15.66 -38.69 -18.72
N PHE A 439 14.49 -39.11 -18.26
CA PHE A 439 13.95 -40.46 -18.46
C PHE A 439 12.87 -40.45 -19.54
N SER A 440 12.77 -41.54 -20.30
CA SER A 440 11.71 -41.69 -21.30
C SER A 440 10.33 -41.64 -20.65
N PRO A 441 9.30 -41.06 -21.29
CA PRO A 441 7.93 -41.16 -20.84
C PRO A 441 7.45 -42.59 -20.64
N SER A 442 8.02 -43.56 -21.38
CA SER A 442 7.74 -45.01 -21.22
C SER A 442 8.14 -45.53 -19.83
N ASP A 443 9.14 -44.94 -19.22
CA ASP A 443 9.66 -45.41 -17.92
C ASP A 443 8.84 -44.94 -16.71
N ARG A 444 7.82 -44.09 -16.98
CA ARG A 444 7.00 -43.47 -15.93
C ARG A 444 6.31 -44.46 -15.01
N PHE A 445 5.97 -45.68 -15.51
CA PHE A 445 5.25 -46.71 -14.78
C PHE A 445 6.11 -47.89 -14.37
N ASN A 446 7.44 -47.89 -14.61
CA ASN A 446 8.34 -48.98 -14.25
C ASN A 446 8.23 -49.39 -12.75
N TRP A 447 7.98 -48.41 -11.88
CA TRP A 447 7.72 -48.68 -10.45
C TRP A 447 6.46 -49.52 -10.20
N ALA A 448 5.45 -49.46 -11.07
CA ALA A 448 4.23 -50.21 -10.96
C ALA A 448 4.41 -51.67 -11.45
N ASP A 449 5.31 -51.89 -12.42
CA ASP A 449 5.60 -53.22 -12.95
C ASP A 449 6.16 -54.15 -11.86
N GLU A 450 7.00 -53.60 -10.95
CA GLU A 450 7.50 -54.37 -9.79
C GLU A 450 6.39 -54.76 -8.81
N LEU A 451 5.43 -53.85 -8.57
CA LEU A 451 4.28 -54.13 -7.70
C LEU A 451 3.35 -55.18 -8.34
N PHE A 452 3.04 -55.09 -9.61
CA PHE A 452 2.23 -56.04 -10.33
C PHE A 452 2.94 -57.41 -10.49
N ALA A 453 4.26 -57.42 -10.58
CA ALA A 453 5.02 -58.68 -10.55
C ALA A 453 4.98 -59.33 -9.18
N ALA A 454 5.01 -58.56 -8.09
CA ALA A 454 4.88 -59.10 -6.73
C ALA A 454 3.48 -59.67 -6.43
N GLU A 455 2.41 -59.04 -6.95
CA GLU A 455 1.04 -59.56 -6.83
C GLU A 455 0.81 -60.86 -7.60
N LYS A 456 1.56 -61.11 -8.65
CA LYS A 456 1.48 -62.36 -9.44
C LYS A 456 2.28 -63.53 -8.85
N GLN A 457 3.05 -63.29 -7.80
CA GLN A 457 3.69 -64.41 -7.08
C GLN A 457 2.62 -65.19 -6.28
N PRO A 458 2.45 -66.49 -6.51
CA PRO A 458 1.50 -67.27 -5.73
C PRO A 458 1.95 -67.25 -4.27
N ILE A 459 1.02 -66.88 -3.39
CA ILE A 459 1.26 -66.96 -1.95
C ILE A 459 1.66 -68.40 -1.68
N ALA A 460 2.93 -68.65 -1.34
CA ALA A 460 3.38 -69.96 -0.90
C ALA A 460 2.61 -70.32 0.38
N VAL A 461 1.59 -71.11 0.25
CA VAL A 461 0.91 -71.66 1.39
C VAL A 461 1.93 -72.56 2.07
N VAL A 462 2.51 -72.14 3.18
CA VAL A 462 3.34 -72.96 4.04
C VAL A 462 2.37 -73.97 4.68
N ALA A 463 2.43 -75.23 4.21
CA ALA A 463 1.73 -76.38 4.77
C ALA A 463 2.37 -76.84 6.09
#